data_93dcaf2bfd69f479163d205fb2c1edcf
#
_entry.id   93dcaf2bfd69f479163d205fb2c1edcf
#
_cell.length_a   1.000
_cell.length_b   1.000
_cell.length_c   1.000
_cell.angle_alpha   90.00
_cell.angle_beta   90.00
_cell.angle_gamma   90.00
#
_symmetry.space_group_name_H-M   'P 1'
#
loop_
_entity.id
_entity.type
_entity.pdbx_description
1 polymer ?
#
loop_
_entity_poly.entity_id
_entity_poly.type
_entity_poly.pdbx_seq_one_letter_code
_entity_poly.pdbx_strand_id
1 'polypeptide(L)'
;MWNKKNHGGNPTENTDKKYAVFIGRYQPYHWGHIELIKQKINAGIPVLIMVRDIEPDEKNPFTTDETVSMIKKYHGSKGDEVKVIVIPDIESVNYGRGVGYEINEFFPPDNIGFISATKIRDSIKSGDNNWKNMVDESIQQDIINYLIK
;
A
#
# COMPACT_ATOMS: atom_id res chain seq x y z
N MET A 1 -13.83 25.02 9.01
CA MET A 1 -14.64 23.79 9.10
C MET A 1 -14.44 22.92 7.87
N TRP A 2 -14.37 21.64 8.06
CA TRP A 2 -14.27 20.69 6.96
C TRP A 2 -15.50 20.72 6.07
N ASN A 3 -15.29 20.84 4.76
CA ASN A 3 -16.38 20.84 3.79
C ASN A 3 -16.14 19.72 2.78
N LYS A 4 -16.94 18.71 2.81
CA LYS A 4 -16.79 17.54 1.93
C LYS A 4 -16.78 17.87 0.44
N LYS A 5 -17.46 18.93 0.05
CA LYS A 5 -17.56 19.27 -1.36
C LYS A 5 -16.27 19.84 -1.91
N ASN A 6 -15.41 20.35 -1.04
CA ASN A 6 -14.24 21.10 -1.45
C ASN A 6 -12.92 20.42 -1.13
N HIS A 7 -12.93 19.30 -0.45
CA HIS A 7 -11.66 18.67 -0.21
C HIS A 7 -11.31 17.76 -1.37
N GLY A 8 -10.17 18.04 -1.86
CA GLY A 8 -9.54 17.63 -3.08
C GLY A 8 -9.72 16.21 -3.53
N GLY A 9 -10.57 15.73 -3.71
CA GLY A 9 -10.80 14.43 -4.19
C GLY A 9 -12.21 14.08 -3.93
N ASN A 10 -12.53 13.00 -4.39
CA ASN A 10 -13.83 12.48 -4.16
C ASN A 10 -14.00 12.12 -2.69
N PRO A 11 -14.94 12.74 -2.00
CA PRO A 11 -15.23 12.30 -0.66
C PRO A 11 -15.73 10.87 -0.69
N THR A 12 -15.65 10.23 0.43
CA THR A 12 -16.17 8.89 0.56
C THR A 12 -17.64 8.87 0.20
N GLU A 13 -18.01 7.96 -0.67
CA GLU A 13 -19.40 7.79 -1.07
C GLU A 13 -20.26 7.26 0.07
N ASN A 14 -19.62 6.54 0.98
CA ASN A 14 -20.31 5.95 2.12
C ASN A 14 -19.70 6.44 3.42
N THR A 15 -20.31 7.45 4.02
CA THR A 15 -19.81 8.06 5.24
C THR A 15 -20.08 7.22 6.49
N ASP A 16 -20.86 6.16 6.38
CA ASP A 16 -21.17 5.29 7.51
C ASP A 16 -20.06 4.28 7.77
N LYS A 17 -19.22 4.02 6.78
CA LYS A 17 -18.14 3.05 6.91
C LYS A 17 -16.94 3.67 7.61
N LYS A 18 -16.34 2.87 8.48
CA LYS A 18 -15.10 3.24 9.14
C LYS A 18 -13.98 2.38 8.53
N TYR A 19 -12.95 3.02 8.05
CA TYR A 19 -11.86 2.37 7.33
C TYR A 19 -10.66 2.14 8.23
N ALA A 20 -9.99 1.02 8.01
CA ALA A 20 -8.64 0.81 8.53
C ALA A 20 -7.66 1.47 7.57
N VAL A 21 -6.86 2.40 8.05
CA VAL A 21 -5.95 3.19 7.23
C VAL A 21 -4.55 2.62 7.29
N PHE A 22 -3.92 2.46 6.12
CA PHE A 22 -2.52 2.04 6.00
C PHE A 22 -1.79 3.06 5.14
N ILE A 23 -0.64 3.54 5.61
CA ILE A 23 0.13 4.57 4.93
C ILE A 23 1.49 4.01 4.58
N GLY A 24 1.94 4.23 3.36
CA GLY A 24 3.26 3.75 2.95
C GLY A 24 3.68 4.20 1.57
N ARG A 25 4.87 3.76 1.19
CA ARG A 25 5.45 4.02 -0.14
C ARG A 25 5.17 2.89 -1.12
N TYR A 26 5.17 1.65 -0.63
CA TYR A 26 4.86 0.43 -1.40
C TYR A 26 5.72 0.31 -2.66
N GLN A 27 7.03 0.15 -2.47
CA GLN A 27 8.03 0.21 -3.54
C GLN A 27 8.87 -1.07 -3.70
N PRO A 28 8.32 -2.17 -4.18
CA PRO A 28 6.95 -2.38 -4.63
C PRO A 28 6.03 -2.92 -3.53
N TYR A 29 4.76 -3.05 -3.86
CA TYR A 29 3.77 -3.73 -3.03
C TYR A 29 4.15 -5.22 -2.94
N HIS A 30 4.20 -5.78 -1.74
CA HIS A 30 4.68 -7.14 -1.54
C HIS A 30 3.89 -7.88 -0.45
N TRP A 31 4.21 -9.15 -0.26
CA TRP A 31 3.49 -10.00 0.68
C TRP A 31 3.51 -9.47 2.12
N GLY A 32 4.59 -8.79 2.51
CA GLY A 32 4.64 -8.17 3.84
C GLY A 32 3.56 -7.14 4.05
N HIS A 33 3.33 -6.28 3.04
CA HIS A 33 2.24 -5.30 3.08
C HIS A 33 0.89 -5.98 3.10
N ILE A 34 0.73 -6.98 2.25
CA ILE A 34 -0.55 -7.69 2.09
C ILE A 34 -0.96 -8.38 3.39
N GLU A 35 -0.01 -9.01 4.07
CA GLU A 35 -0.31 -9.69 5.33
C GLU A 35 -0.79 -8.74 6.42
N LEU A 36 -0.21 -7.55 6.51
CA LEU A 36 -0.67 -6.54 7.45
C LEU A 36 -2.11 -6.11 7.13
N ILE A 37 -2.35 -5.80 5.87
CA ILE A 37 -3.64 -5.29 5.40
C ILE A 37 -4.72 -6.37 5.50
N LYS A 38 -4.35 -7.60 5.20
CA LYS A 38 -5.24 -8.75 5.19
C LYS A 38 -5.92 -9.01 6.54
N GLN A 39 -5.27 -8.67 7.63
CA GLN A 39 -5.88 -8.83 8.95
C GLN A 39 -7.19 -8.05 9.06
N LYS A 40 -7.22 -6.84 8.52
CA LYS A 40 -8.43 -6.02 8.53
C LYS A 40 -9.45 -6.50 7.49
N ILE A 41 -8.99 -6.87 6.31
CA ILE A 41 -9.87 -7.42 5.28
C ILE A 41 -10.59 -8.66 5.80
N ASN A 42 -9.86 -9.58 6.42
CA ASN A 42 -10.43 -10.82 6.94
C ASN A 42 -11.41 -10.58 8.09
N ALA A 43 -11.26 -9.47 8.79
CA ALA A 43 -12.20 -9.08 9.84
C ALA A 43 -13.44 -8.37 9.30
N GLY A 44 -13.56 -8.22 7.99
CA GLY A 44 -14.69 -7.56 7.36
C GLY A 44 -14.63 -6.04 7.43
N ILE A 45 -13.46 -5.47 7.71
CA ILE A 45 -13.28 -4.02 7.84
C ILE A 45 -12.77 -3.47 6.51
N PRO A 46 -13.42 -2.45 5.95
CA PRO A 46 -12.92 -1.84 4.72
C PRO A 46 -11.58 -1.17 4.94
N VAL A 47 -10.74 -1.18 3.93
CA VAL A 47 -9.36 -0.70 4.03
C VAL A 47 -9.16 0.53 3.13
N LEU A 48 -8.46 1.51 3.65
CA LEU A 48 -8.00 2.68 2.92
C LEU A 48 -6.47 2.66 2.90
N ILE A 49 -5.90 2.54 1.71
CA ILE A 49 -4.44 2.58 1.53
C ILE A 49 -4.08 3.98 1.05
N MET A 50 -3.24 4.65 1.79
CA MET A 50 -2.73 5.98 1.45
C MET A 50 -1.32 5.84 0.92
N VAL A 51 -1.13 6.14 -0.36
CA VAL A 51 0.16 6.05 -1.03
C VAL A 51 0.82 7.43 -1.00
N ARG A 52 2.02 7.49 -0.43
CA ARG A 52 2.77 8.74 -0.35
C ARG A 52 3.32 9.09 -1.72
N ASP A 53 3.07 10.32 -2.17
CA ASP A 53 3.50 10.80 -3.48
C ASP A 53 4.99 11.20 -3.39
N ILE A 54 5.83 10.36 -3.96
CA ILE A 54 7.30 10.50 -3.86
C ILE A 54 7.88 10.49 -5.26
N GLU A 55 8.80 11.42 -5.53
CA GLU A 55 9.55 11.40 -6.79
C GLU A 55 10.35 10.10 -6.92
N PRO A 56 10.31 9.44 -8.06
CA PRO A 56 11.10 8.23 -8.24
C PRO A 56 12.59 8.48 -8.05
N ASP A 57 13.24 7.55 -7.36
CA ASP A 57 14.66 7.54 -7.12
C ASP A 57 15.15 6.09 -6.98
N GLU A 58 16.39 5.88 -6.59
CA GLU A 58 16.95 4.53 -6.46
C GLU A 58 16.20 3.64 -5.47
N LYS A 59 15.70 4.23 -4.38
CA LYS A 59 14.96 3.50 -3.34
C LYS A 59 13.48 3.44 -3.63
N ASN A 60 13.00 4.28 -4.54
CA ASN A 60 11.60 4.36 -4.90
C ASN A 60 11.50 4.38 -6.43
N PRO A 61 11.78 3.24 -7.09
CA PRO A 61 11.91 3.22 -8.55
C PRO A 61 10.58 3.31 -9.30
N PHE A 62 9.47 3.09 -8.63
CA PHE A 62 8.16 3.13 -9.28
C PHE A 62 7.54 4.51 -9.13
N THR A 63 6.84 4.96 -10.16
CA THR A 63 6.03 6.17 -10.03
C THR A 63 4.85 5.90 -9.10
N THR A 64 4.28 6.96 -8.57
CA THR A 64 3.09 6.84 -7.72
C THR A 64 1.95 6.16 -8.46
N ASP A 65 1.74 6.51 -9.73
CA ASP A 65 0.69 5.88 -10.54
C ASP A 65 0.93 4.40 -10.75
N GLU A 66 2.16 4.00 -10.98
CA GLU A 66 2.53 2.58 -11.10
C GLU A 66 2.23 1.83 -9.81
N THR A 67 2.59 2.42 -8.67
CA THR A 67 2.33 1.84 -7.36
C THR A 67 0.83 1.66 -7.11
N VAL A 68 0.06 2.70 -7.37
CA VAL A 68 -1.41 2.64 -7.22
C VAL A 68 -2.00 1.56 -8.10
N SER A 69 -1.54 1.48 -9.34
CA SER A 69 -2.01 0.47 -10.30
C SER A 69 -1.78 -0.95 -9.79
N MET A 70 -0.60 -1.24 -9.25
CA MET A 70 -0.27 -2.55 -8.73
C MET A 70 -1.15 -2.93 -7.53
N ILE A 71 -1.36 -1.99 -6.62
CA ILE A 71 -2.19 -2.24 -5.43
C ILE A 71 -3.64 -2.52 -5.84
N LYS A 72 -4.18 -1.69 -6.71
CA LYS A 72 -5.56 -1.87 -7.19
C LYS A 72 -5.73 -3.17 -7.95
N LYS A 73 -4.74 -3.54 -8.76
CA LYS A 73 -4.81 -4.79 -9.52
C LYS A 73 -4.87 -6.00 -8.60
N TYR A 74 -4.02 -6.04 -7.59
CA TYR A 74 -4.01 -7.15 -6.66
C TYR A 74 -5.34 -7.27 -5.93
N HIS A 75 -5.79 -6.21 -5.26
CA HIS A 75 -7.01 -6.28 -4.46
C HIS A 75 -8.26 -6.41 -5.31
N GLY A 76 -8.26 -5.83 -6.49
CA GLY A 76 -9.35 -6.00 -7.44
C GLY A 76 -9.51 -7.45 -7.87
N SER A 77 -8.41 -8.16 -8.07
CA SER A 77 -8.45 -9.58 -8.43
C SER A 77 -9.00 -10.46 -7.32
N LYS A 78 -8.95 -10.01 -6.08
CA LYS A 78 -9.44 -10.75 -4.91
C LYS A 78 -10.85 -10.33 -4.50
N GLY A 79 -11.40 -9.27 -5.08
CA GLY A 79 -12.70 -8.75 -4.68
C GLY A 79 -12.68 -8.06 -3.32
N ASP A 80 -11.53 -7.58 -2.89
CA ASP A 80 -11.38 -6.94 -1.59
C ASP A 80 -11.98 -5.55 -1.57
N GLU A 81 -12.54 -5.15 -0.42
CA GLU A 81 -13.05 -3.78 -0.24
C GLU A 81 -11.89 -2.87 0.19
N VAL A 82 -11.18 -2.35 -0.79
CA VAL A 82 -10.00 -1.51 -0.59
C VAL A 82 -10.11 -0.26 -1.44
N LYS A 83 -9.92 0.89 -0.79
CA LYS A 83 -9.75 2.17 -1.49
C LYS A 83 -8.28 2.56 -1.46
N VAL A 84 -7.80 3.10 -2.57
CA VAL A 84 -6.41 3.57 -2.67
C VAL A 84 -6.45 5.05 -3.03
N ILE A 85 -5.80 5.86 -2.22
CA ILE A 85 -5.66 7.29 -2.49
C ILE A 85 -4.21 7.70 -2.43
N VAL A 86 -3.87 8.76 -3.16
CA VAL A 86 -2.54 9.36 -3.13
C VAL A 86 -2.58 10.54 -2.19
N ILE A 87 -1.60 10.62 -1.30
CA ILE A 87 -1.44 11.75 -0.41
C ILE A 87 -0.07 12.38 -0.63
N PRO A 88 0.10 13.68 -0.32
CA PRO A 88 1.44 14.26 -0.34
C PRO A 88 2.37 13.50 0.58
N ASP A 89 3.67 13.57 0.33
CA ASP A 89 4.62 12.97 1.25
C ASP A 89 4.46 13.61 2.63
N ILE A 90 4.61 12.82 3.66
CA ILE A 90 4.28 13.22 5.01
C ILE A 90 5.52 13.27 5.91
N GLU A 91 5.50 14.19 6.86
CA GLU A 91 6.52 14.27 7.89
C GLU A 91 6.13 13.43 9.10
N SER A 92 4.86 13.47 9.51
CA SER A 92 4.40 12.78 10.71
C SER A 92 2.92 12.48 10.64
N VAL A 93 2.48 11.59 11.53
CA VAL A 93 1.06 11.29 11.74
C VAL A 93 0.71 11.75 13.14
N ASN A 94 -0.36 12.54 13.25
CA ASN A 94 -0.71 13.17 14.53
C ASN A 94 -2.17 12.94 14.85
N TYR A 95 -2.46 12.72 16.13
CA TYR A 95 -3.83 12.61 16.59
C TYR A 95 -3.95 13.24 17.97
N GLY A 96 -5.15 13.71 18.28
CA GLY A 96 -5.44 14.29 19.57
C GLY A 96 -6.05 13.29 20.54
N ARG A 97 -6.18 13.71 21.79
CA ARG A 97 -6.79 12.86 22.82
C ARG A 97 -8.26 12.62 22.49
N GLY A 98 -8.72 11.41 22.73
CA GLY A 98 -10.13 11.11 22.65
C GLY A 98 -10.71 10.99 21.25
N VAL A 99 -9.85 10.73 20.25
CA VAL A 99 -10.32 10.59 18.85
C VAL A 99 -11.18 9.36 18.61
N GLY A 100 -11.11 8.36 19.48
CA GLY A 100 -12.04 7.23 19.43
C GLY A 100 -11.70 6.13 18.43
N TYR A 101 -10.55 6.17 17.78
CA TYR A 101 -10.13 5.06 16.94
C TYR A 101 -8.90 4.36 17.53
N GLU A 102 -8.71 3.12 17.11
CA GLU A 102 -7.59 2.31 17.56
C GLU A 102 -6.31 2.68 16.79
N ILE A 103 -5.18 2.60 17.49
CA ILE A 103 -3.86 2.72 16.87
C ILE A 103 -3.20 1.35 17.02
N ASN A 104 -2.91 0.70 15.91
CA ASN A 104 -2.34 -0.64 15.91
C ASN A 104 -0.96 -0.64 15.27
N GLU A 105 -0.05 -1.38 15.87
CA GLU A 105 1.24 -1.67 15.29
C GLU A 105 1.31 -3.17 15.07
N PHE A 106 1.51 -3.59 13.81
CA PHE A 106 1.55 -5.00 13.47
C PHE A 106 2.98 -5.43 13.17
N PHE A 107 3.30 -6.63 13.61
CA PHE A 107 4.57 -7.28 13.28
C PHE A 107 4.28 -8.41 12.30
N PRO A 108 5.09 -8.56 11.24
CA PRO A 108 4.86 -9.64 10.28
C PRO A 108 5.11 -11.00 10.94
N PRO A 109 4.38 -12.05 10.50
CA PRO A 109 4.70 -13.41 10.91
C PRO A 109 6.13 -13.79 10.53
N ASP A 110 6.75 -14.71 11.28
CA ASP A 110 8.14 -15.11 11.04
C ASP A 110 8.39 -15.61 9.64
N ASN A 111 7.41 -16.29 9.04
CA ASN A 111 7.56 -16.86 7.69
C ASN A 111 7.58 -15.82 6.59
N ILE A 112 7.20 -14.60 6.85
CA ILE A 112 7.25 -13.51 5.87
C ILE A 112 8.02 -12.28 6.36
N GLY A 113 8.51 -12.31 7.60
CA GLY A 113 9.25 -11.19 8.18
C GLY A 113 10.54 -10.84 7.43
N PHE A 114 11.05 -11.78 6.62
CA PHE A 114 12.23 -11.55 5.80
C PHE A 114 11.95 -10.73 4.54
N ILE A 115 10.68 -10.57 4.16
CA ILE A 115 10.31 -9.85 2.94
C ILE A 115 10.43 -8.36 3.17
N SER A 116 11.13 -7.67 2.29
CA SER A 116 11.23 -6.22 2.32
C SER A 116 11.37 -5.67 0.91
N ALA A 117 10.95 -4.43 0.72
CA ALA A 117 11.11 -3.75 -0.56
C ALA A 117 12.59 -3.64 -0.96
N THR A 118 13.48 -3.44 0.00
CA THR A 118 14.91 -3.39 -0.25
C THR A 118 15.41 -4.71 -0.84
N LYS A 119 15.05 -5.83 -0.25
CA LYS A 119 15.46 -7.14 -0.75
C LYS A 119 14.91 -7.41 -2.14
N ILE A 120 13.69 -7.01 -2.39
CA ILE A 120 13.07 -7.17 -3.72
C ILE A 120 13.85 -6.35 -4.74
N ARG A 121 14.13 -5.08 -4.47
CA ARG A 121 14.87 -4.22 -5.39
C ARG A 121 16.28 -4.72 -5.64
N ASP A 122 16.96 -5.21 -4.60
CA ASP A 122 18.31 -5.77 -4.71
C ASP A 122 18.31 -7.04 -5.56
N SER A 123 17.34 -7.90 -5.38
CA SER A 123 17.17 -9.12 -6.18
C SER A 123 16.99 -8.78 -7.67
N ILE A 124 16.14 -7.81 -7.96
CA ILE A 124 15.92 -7.37 -9.33
C ILE A 124 17.20 -6.83 -9.94
N LYS A 125 17.94 -6.00 -9.21
CA LYS A 125 19.21 -5.41 -9.69
C LYS A 125 20.26 -6.47 -9.97
N SER A 126 20.34 -7.51 -9.16
CA SER A 126 21.33 -8.57 -9.32
C SER A 126 20.96 -9.56 -10.43
N GLY A 127 19.74 -9.48 -10.93
CA GLY A 127 19.26 -10.35 -12.00
C GLY A 127 18.79 -11.72 -11.53
N ASP A 128 18.69 -11.96 -10.22
CA ASP A 128 18.11 -13.20 -9.75
C ASP A 128 16.58 -13.11 -9.71
N ASN A 129 15.92 -14.24 -9.48
CA ASN A 129 14.47 -14.33 -9.52
C ASN A 129 13.83 -14.50 -8.13
N ASN A 130 14.60 -14.34 -7.07
CA ASN A 130 14.08 -14.55 -5.72
C ASN A 130 12.96 -13.57 -5.37
N TRP A 131 13.00 -12.36 -5.94
CA TRP A 131 11.97 -11.35 -5.70
C TRP A 131 10.57 -11.83 -6.11
N LYS A 132 10.48 -12.75 -7.06
CA LYS A 132 9.18 -13.25 -7.53
C LYS A 132 8.42 -13.98 -6.43
N ASN A 133 9.13 -14.53 -5.46
CA ASN A 133 8.50 -15.20 -4.31
C ASN A 133 8.02 -14.22 -3.25
N MET A 134 8.39 -12.95 -3.37
CA MET A 134 8.08 -11.93 -2.38
C MET A 134 6.90 -11.05 -2.78
N VAL A 135 6.41 -11.20 -4.01
CA VAL A 135 5.27 -10.44 -4.53
C VAL A 135 4.24 -11.40 -5.11
N ASP A 136 3.00 -10.93 -5.21
CA ASP A 136 1.96 -11.75 -5.83
C ASP A 136 2.19 -11.84 -7.33
N GLU A 137 1.87 -13.00 -7.91
CA GLU A 137 2.09 -13.22 -9.34
C GLU A 137 1.31 -12.25 -10.23
N SER A 138 0.19 -11.73 -9.75
CA SER A 138 -0.64 -10.81 -10.52
C SER A 138 0.08 -9.52 -10.89
N ILE A 139 1.12 -9.14 -10.14
CA ILE A 139 1.87 -7.90 -10.39
C ILE A 139 3.31 -8.13 -10.83
N GLN A 140 3.76 -9.37 -10.94
CA GLN A 140 5.14 -9.65 -11.35
C GLN A 140 5.48 -9.06 -12.72
N GLN A 141 4.60 -9.23 -13.68
CA GLN A 141 4.85 -8.71 -15.03
C GLN A 141 4.84 -7.17 -15.04
N ASP A 142 4.00 -6.56 -14.23
CA ASP A 142 3.98 -5.11 -14.11
C ASP A 142 5.30 -4.58 -13.58
N ILE A 143 5.85 -5.24 -12.55
CA ILE A 143 7.15 -4.87 -12.00
C ILE A 143 8.23 -4.93 -13.08
N ILE A 144 8.26 -6.00 -13.85
CA ILE A 144 9.22 -6.15 -14.95
C ILE A 144 9.05 -5.03 -15.96
N ASN A 145 7.82 -4.78 -16.39
CA ASN A 145 7.53 -3.76 -17.40
C ASN A 145 7.92 -2.36 -16.93
N TYR A 146 7.65 -2.04 -15.69
CA TYR A 146 7.95 -0.71 -15.14
C TYR A 146 9.46 -0.46 -15.00
N LEU A 147 10.23 -1.50 -14.69
CA LEU A 147 11.67 -1.35 -14.46
C LEU A 147 12.52 -1.51 -15.71
N ILE A 148 11.97 -2.05 -16.79
CA ILE A 148 12.70 -2.29 -18.04
C ILE A 148 12.29 -1.27 -19.11
N LYS A 149 11.91 -0.13 -18.73
CA LYS A 149 11.50 0.93 -19.67
C LYS A 149 12.61 1.33 -20.63
#